data_6ec11249a0e907695a735f41334c119d
#
_entry.id   6ec11249a0e907695a735f41334c119d
#
_cell.length_a   1.000
_cell.length_b   1.000
_cell.length_c   1.000
_cell.angle_alpha   90.00
_cell.angle_beta   90.00
_cell.angle_gamma   90.00
#
_symmetry.space_group_name_H-M   'P 1'
#
loop_
_entity.id
_entity.type
_entity.pdbx_description
1 polymer ?
#
loop_
_entity_poly.entity_id
_entity_poly.type
_entity_poly.pdbx_seq_one_letter_code
_entity_poly.pdbx_strand_id
1 'polypeptide(L)'
;MEFSKTSEIYSLNKFTYINLRWIAYTGQLIAILFVKFFLQFDFKYFICITIIFLSIGTNIYLQFRVKENQLNNIFSTSYLGYDIVQLTILFFFTGGITNPFIFLIIIPAVFSSQYLNIWSSVILVILTVLLLLLLTFFYFELPHPGELHFHAPDYYLYAIPISITIGLIFLVYFGVKFGTESRIRKRAYDKIQEIMAKENELLSLGGQAAAAAHSLGTPLSTILITLKELQKEHKHDEKIKKDLDLLVSQSLRCNDILKKLSLNPNVKDEFLNLGLSINDYVQEIVRSFQEISKKKFIIDSTQFKNHINIRKSSEIVYGLRNFIGNANKFSNENIAIFLESDKKNTKVIICDDGPGFPKDLIDKHRLGEPYIRTTDQKNISKYGLGLGTFIGKTLLEKNFANIIFRNSNKFSGAEVVIKWNNKDLVNV
;
A
#
# COMPACT_ATOMS: atom_id res chain seq x y z
N MET A 1 20.65 -14.11 1.35
CA MET A 1 19.77 -13.34 2.27
C MET A 1 18.54 -12.69 1.61
N GLU A 2 18.33 -12.84 0.31
CA GLU A 2 17.12 -12.33 -0.41
C GLU A 2 15.90 -13.27 -0.35
N PHE A 3 16.11 -14.55 -0.10
CA PHE A 3 15.02 -15.55 -0.03
C PHE A 3 14.11 -15.40 1.21
N SER A 4 14.57 -14.75 2.30
CA SER A 4 13.75 -14.59 3.51
C SER A 4 12.73 -13.45 3.43
N LYS A 5 13.00 -12.40 2.63
CA LYS A 5 12.07 -11.26 2.46
C LYS A 5 10.88 -11.57 1.55
N THR A 6 11.00 -12.57 0.66
CA THR A 6 9.90 -13.01 -0.21
C THR A 6 8.88 -13.87 0.52
N SER A 7 9.25 -14.51 1.63
CA SER A 7 8.35 -15.40 2.39
C SER A 7 7.27 -14.66 3.18
N GLU A 8 7.53 -13.44 3.65
CA GLU A 8 6.54 -12.64 4.40
C GLU A 8 5.38 -12.11 3.53
N ILE A 9 5.57 -12.10 2.21
CA ILE A 9 4.61 -11.53 1.26
C ILE A 9 3.52 -12.53 0.89
N TYR A 10 3.86 -13.82 0.95
CA TYR A 10 2.99 -14.94 0.64
C TYR A 10 2.79 -15.75 1.91
N SER A 11 1.87 -15.36 2.74
CA SER A 11 1.56 -16.06 3.98
C SER A 11 0.05 -16.16 4.16
N LEU A 12 -0.38 -17.36 4.51
CA LEU A 12 -1.76 -17.66 4.82
C LEU A 12 -2.03 -17.38 6.30
N ASN A 13 -3.03 -16.56 6.59
CA ASN A 13 -3.44 -16.34 7.98
C ASN A 13 -4.04 -17.62 8.55
N LYS A 14 -3.44 -18.12 9.65
CA LYS A 14 -3.86 -19.34 10.32
C LYS A 14 -5.32 -19.34 10.74
N PHE A 15 -5.80 -18.26 11.34
CA PHE A 15 -7.18 -18.18 11.84
C PHE A 15 -8.19 -18.22 10.70
N THR A 16 -7.93 -17.49 9.60
CA THR A 16 -8.78 -17.51 8.41
C THR A 16 -8.89 -18.93 7.85
N TYR A 17 -7.76 -19.62 7.73
CA TYR A 17 -7.72 -20.98 7.21
C TYR A 17 -8.44 -21.99 8.12
N ILE A 18 -8.20 -21.95 9.44
CA ILE A 18 -8.88 -22.80 10.42
C ILE A 18 -10.41 -22.62 10.34
N ASN A 19 -10.88 -21.37 10.27
CA ASN A 19 -12.31 -21.08 10.20
C ASN A 19 -12.94 -21.63 8.92
N LEU A 20 -12.25 -21.49 7.77
CA LEU A 20 -12.73 -22.04 6.51
C LEU A 20 -12.82 -23.58 6.56
N ARG A 21 -11.86 -24.26 7.18
CA ARG A 21 -11.89 -25.71 7.37
C ARG A 21 -13.03 -26.14 8.31
N TRP A 22 -13.29 -25.40 9.37
CA TRP A 22 -14.45 -25.68 10.23
C TRP A 22 -15.76 -25.61 9.46
N ILE A 23 -15.97 -24.57 8.63
CA ILE A 23 -17.14 -24.43 7.77
C ILE A 23 -17.24 -25.62 6.81
N ALA A 24 -16.13 -25.98 6.15
CA ALA A 24 -16.09 -27.11 5.20
C ALA A 24 -16.45 -28.43 5.86
N TYR A 25 -15.81 -28.78 6.98
CA TYR A 25 -16.05 -30.07 7.65
C TYR A 25 -17.42 -30.17 8.28
N THR A 26 -17.96 -29.06 8.82
CA THR A 26 -19.34 -28.99 9.31
C THR A 26 -20.32 -29.21 8.16
N GLY A 27 -20.10 -28.56 7.02
CA GLY A 27 -20.94 -28.75 5.83
C GLY A 27 -20.88 -30.18 5.29
N GLN A 28 -19.68 -30.79 5.21
CA GLN A 28 -19.52 -32.18 4.80
C GLN A 28 -20.24 -33.16 5.75
N LEU A 29 -20.11 -32.94 7.07
CA LEU A 29 -20.75 -33.79 8.06
C LEU A 29 -22.29 -33.69 7.97
N ILE A 30 -22.83 -32.48 7.86
CA ILE A 30 -24.26 -32.25 7.68
C ILE A 30 -24.76 -32.95 6.41
N ALA A 31 -24.03 -32.78 5.29
CA ALA A 31 -24.42 -33.39 4.01
C ALA A 31 -24.48 -34.93 4.11
N ILE A 32 -23.46 -35.57 4.71
CA ILE A 32 -23.41 -37.03 4.88
C ILE A 32 -24.53 -37.52 5.79
N LEU A 33 -24.76 -36.86 6.92
CA LEU A 33 -25.84 -37.23 7.85
C LEU A 33 -27.22 -37.02 7.21
N PHE A 34 -27.42 -35.93 6.49
CA PHE A 34 -28.64 -35.67 5.75
C PHE A 34 -28.97 -36.75 4.73
N VAL A 35 -27.98 -37.10 3.90
CA VAL A 35 -28.14 -38.16 2.86
C VAL A 35 -28.42 -39.51 3.49
N LYS A 36 -27.72 -39.86 4.60
CA LYS A 36 -27.93 -41.17 5.26
C LYS A 36 -29.27 -41.24 6.01
N PHE A 37 -29.59 -40.25 6.84
CA PHE A 37 -30.74 -40.38 7.74
C PHE A 37 -32.05 -39.79 7.18
N PHE A 38 -31.99 -38.74 6.37
CA PHE A 38 -33.16 -38.09 5.81
C PHE A 38 -33.52 -38.68 4.44
N LEU A 39 -32.54 -38.84 3.53
CA LEU A 39 -32.78 -39.44 2.22
C LEU A 39 -32.68 -40.98 2.24
N GLN A 40 -32.22 -41.56 3.35
CA GLN A 40 -32.10 -43.01 3.57
C GLN A 40 -31.25 -43.74 2.51
N PHE A 41 -30.28 -43.06 1.95
CA PHE A 41 -29.35 -43.65 0.96
C PHE A 41 -28.41 -44.64 1.63
N ASP A 42 -28.09 -45.73 0.90
CA ASP A 42 -27.13 -46.71 1.38
C ASP A 42 -25.74 -46.50 0.75
N PHE A 43 -24.76 -46.21 1.59
CA PHE A 43 -23.38 -46.00 1.21
C PHE A 43 -22.45 -46.21 2.41
N LYS A 44 -21.12 -46.19 2.17
CA LYS A 44 -20.12 -46.44 3.21
C LYS A 44 -19.94 -45.22 4.14
N TYR A 45 -21.03 -44.73 4.78
CA TYR A 45 -21.06 -43.53 5.57
C TYR A 45 -20.09 -43.54 6.76
N PHE A 46 -19.81 -44.70 7.38
CA PHE A 46 -18.82 -44.81 8.47
C PHE A 46 -17.43 -44.40 8.01
N ILE A 47 -17.00 -44.82 6.79
CA ILE A 47 -15.72 -44.46 6.23
C ILE A 47 -15.67 -42.95 6.00
N CYS A 48 -16.73 -42.38 5.43
CA CYS A 48 -16.83 -40.91 5.18
C CYS A 48 -16.75 -40.12 6.48
N ILE A 49 -17.47 -40.56 7.52
CA ILE A 49 -17.43 -39.91 8.86
C ILE A 49 -16.02 -40.00 9.45
N THR A 50 -15.36 -41.15 9.34
CA THR A 50 -13.98 -41.32 9.86
C THR A 50 -13.00 -40.40 9.18
N ILE A 51 -13.10 -40.19 7.85
CA ILE A 51 -12.28 -39.25 7.08
C ILE A 51 -12.47 -37.82 7.58
N ILE A 52 -13.71 -37.42 7.84
CA ILE A 52 -14.02 -36.07 8.35
C ILE A 52 -13.46 -35.90 9.76
N PHE A 53 -13.63 -36.85 10.67
CA PHE A 53 -13.09 -36.78 12.02
C PHE A 53 -11.56 -36.73 12.04
N LEU A 54 -10.88 -37.48 11.16
CA LEU A 54 -9.44 -37.37 10.98
C LEU A 54 -9.03 -35.97 10.58
N SER A 55 -9.78 -35.37 9.66
CA SER A 55 -9.54 -34.01 9.18
C SER A 55 -9.81 -32.94 10.26
N ILE A 56 -10.84 -33.13 11.07
CA ILE A 56 -11.10 -32.31 12.26
C ILE A 56 -9.89 -32.40 13.23
N GLY A 57 -9.34 -33.61 13.44
CA GLY A 57 -8.13 -33.80 14.23
C GLY A 57 -6.93 -32.99 13.71
N THR A 58 -6.71 -32.95 12.40
CA THR A 58 -5.65 -32.09 11.81
C THR A 58 -5.91 -30.60 12.00
N ASN A 59 -7.17 -30.16 12.00
CA ASN A 59 -7.54 -28.76 12.23
C ASN A 59 -7.32 -28.36 13.69
N ILE A 60 -7.68 -29.24 14.63
CA ILE A 60 -7.40 -29.06 16.05
C ILE A 60 -5.88 -29.02 16.30
N TYR A 61 -5.11 -29.91 15.68
CA TYR A 61 -3.65 -29.89 15.74
C TYR A 61 -3.09 -28.52 15.25
N LEU A 62 -3.56 -28.03 14.11
CA LEU A 62 -3.17 -26.73 13.57
C LEU A 62 -3.51 -25.60 14.53
N GLN A 63 -4.67 -25.65 15.16
CA GLN A 63 -5.14 -24.62 16.10
C GLN A 63 -4.26 -24.51 17.35
N PHE A 64 -3.91 -25.63 17.98
CA PHE A 64 -3.27 -25.65 19.30
C PHE A 64 -1.74 -25.81 19.25
N ARG A 65 -1.19 -26.50 18.24
CA ARG A 65 0.25 -26.82 18.19
C ARG A 65 1.06 -25.81 17.39
N VAL A 66 0.51 -25.21 16.37
CA VAL A 66 1.21 -24.22 15.56
C VAL A 66 1.06 -22.85 16.20
N LYS A 67 2.17 -22.28 16.70
CA LYS A 67 2.19 -20.98 17.39
C LYS A 67 2.18 -19.79 16.44
N GLU A 68 2.65 -19.97 15.23
CA GLU A 68 2.75 -18.91 14.22
C GLU A 68 1.39 -18.51 13.70
N ASN A 69 1.10 -17.20 13.65
CA ASN A 69 -0.14 -16.67 13.12
C ASN A 69 -0.16 -16.64 11.57
N GLN A 70 1.00 -16.69 10.95
CA GLN A 70 1.17 -16.75 9.50
C GLN A 70 1.86 -18.07 9.14
N LEU A 71 1.21 -18.86 8.31
CA LEU A 71 1.71 -20.15 7.87
C LEU A 71 2.71 -19.97 6.72
N ASN A 72 3.86 -20.66 6.82
CA ASN A 72 4.84 -20.69 5.74
C ASN A 72 4.23 -21.27 4.47
N ASN A 73 4.70 -20.82 3.31
CA ASN A 73 4.19 -21.20 2.00
C ASN A 73 4.19 -22.73 1.76
N ILE A 74 5.28 -23.43 2.12
CA ILE A 74 5.38 -24.90 1.98
C ILE A 74 4.35 -25.60 2.86
N PHE A 75 4.24 -25.19 4.12
CA PHE A 75 3.30 -25.77 5.06
C PHE A 75 1.84 -25.55 4.62
N SER A 76 1.52 -24.34 4.17
CA SER A 76 0.18 -24.03 3.61
C SER A 76 -0.14 -24.85 2.38
N THR A 77 0.83 -25.04 1.47
CA THR A 77 0.67 -25.87 0.28
C THR A 77 0.37 -27.33 0.65
N SER A 78 1.10 -27.89 1.63
CA SER A 78 0.89 -29.26 2.10
C SER A 78 -0.49 -29.46 2.73
N TYR A 79 -0.95 -28.49 3.54
CA TYR A 79 -2.28 -28.55 4.15
C TYR A 79 -3.41 -28.42 3.14
N LEU A 80 -3.29 -27.51 2.15
CA LEU A 80 -4.26 -27.39 1.07
C LEU A 80 -4.26 -28.64 0.17
N GLY A 81 -3.08 -29.21 -0.08
CA GLY A 81 -2.96 -30.49 -0.77
C GLY A 81 -3.65 -31.64 -0.02
N TYR A 82 -3.49 -31.69 1.30
CA TYR A 82 -4.23 -32.61 2.14
C TYR A 82 -5.76 -32.44 2.02
N ASP A 83 -6.25 -31.19 2.02
CA ASP A 83 -7.68 -30.92 1.88
C ASP A 83 -8.22 -31.39 0.50
N ILE A 84 -7.44 -31.24 -0.58
CA ILE A 84 -7.80 -31.78 -1.91
C ILE A 84 -7.89 -33.31 -1.88
N VAL A 85 -6.87 -33.97 -1.29
CA VAL A 85 -6.85 -35.43 -1.18
C VAL A 85 -8.00 -35.93 -0.31
N GLN A 86 -8.27 -35.29 0.81
CA GLN A 86 -9.38 -35.61 1.69
C GLN A 86 -10.74 -35.53 0.98
N LEU A 87 -10.98 -34.46 0.23
CA LEU A 87 -12.18 -34.29 -0.59
C LEU A 87 -12.27 -35.38 -1.69
N THR A 88 -11.16 -35.69 -2.33
CA THR A 88 -11.10 -36.73 -3.33
C THR A 88 -11.50 -38.09 -2.76
N ILE A 89 -10.96 -38.48 -1.61
CA ILE A 89 -11.32 -39.75 -0.94
C ILE A 89 -12.81 -39.73 -0.56
N LEU A 90 -13.33 -38.62 -0.09
CA LEU A 90 -14.76 -38.49 0.24
C LEU A 90 -15.62 -38.68 -1.01
N PHE A 91 -15.30 -38.01 -2.13
CA PHE A 91 -16.02 -38.18 -3.40
C PHE A 91 -15.87 -39.59 -3.95
N PHE A 92 -14.71 -40.23 -3.82
CA PHE A 92 -14.52 -41.60 -4.24
C PHE A 92 -15.59 -42.57 -3.65
N PHE A 93 -15.98 -42.37 -2.38
CA PHE A 93 -17.01 -43.18 -1.72
C PHE A 93 -18.44 -42.70 -1.94
N THR A 94 -18.63 -41.53 -2.57
CA THR A 94 -19.94 -40.87 -2.68
C THR A 94 -20.33 -40.50 -4.13
N GLY A 95 -19.85 -41.24 -5.11
CA GLY A 95 -20.26 -41.07 -6.50
C GLY A 95 -19.21 -40.51 -7.45
N GLY A 96 -17.98 -40.27 -6.99
CA GLY A 96 -16.89 -39.78 -7.82
C GLY A 96 -17.22 -38.52 -8.60
N ILE A 97 -17.04 -38.58 -9.90
CA ILE A 97 -17.29 -37.47 -10.82
C ILE A 97 -18.79 -37.17 -11.00
N THR A 98 -19.67 -38.10 -10.67
CA THR A 98 -21.13 -37.92 -10.76
C THR A 98 -21.73 -37.29 -9.53
N ASN A 99 -20.91 -37.07 -8.48
CA ASN A 99 -21.36 -36.39 -7.27
C ASN A 99 -21.66 -34.91 -7.58
N PRO A 100 -22.87 -34.40 -7.27
CA PRO A 100 -23.24 -33.03 -7.58
C PRO A 100 -22.36 -31.96 -6.87
N PHE A 101 -21.67 -32.36 -5.80
CA PHE A 101 -20.75 -31.45 -5.06
C PHE A 101 -19.29 -31.54 -5.54
N ILE A 102 -19.00 -32.26 -6.61
CA ILE A 102 -17.62 -32.49 -7.12
C ILE A 102 -16.88 -31.18 -7.40
N PHE A 103 -17.59 -30.10 -7.77
CA PHE A 103 -17.02 -28.79 -8.01
C PHE A 103 -16.31 -28.19 -6.78
N LEU A 104 -16.64 -28.64 -5.56
CA LEU A 104 -15.98 -28.16 -4.34
C LEU A 104 -14.49 -28.53 -4.26
N ILE A 105 -14.04 -29.52 -5.05
CA ILE A 105 -12.64 -29.95 -5.08
C ILE A 105 -11.69 -28.84 -5.57
N ILE A 106 -12.20 -27.85 -6.31
CA ILE A 106 -11.39 -26.73 -6.82
C ILE A 106 -11.09 -25.68 -5.76
N ILE A 107 -11.89 -25.62 -4.67
CA ILE A 107 -11.83 -24.54 -3.68
C ILE A 107 -10.43 -24.37 -3.06
N PRO A 108 -9.73 -25.42 -2.58
CA PRO A 108 -8.40 -25.25 -2.00
C PRO A 108 -7.37 -24.72 -3.00
N ALA A 109 -7.43 -25.15 -4.26
CA ALA A 109 -6.52 -24.69 -5.31
C ALA A 109 -6.81 -23.21 -5.68
N VAL A 110 -8.07 -22.83 -5.81
CA VAL A 110 -8.46 -21.43 -6.04
C VAL A 110 -8.06 -20.54 -4.86
N PHE A 111 -8.26 -21.00 -3.62
CA PHE A 111 -7.86 -20.28 -2.43
C PHE A 111 -6.34 -20.04 -2.39
N SER A 112 -5.53 -21.04 -2.79
CA SER A 112 -4.07 -20.92 -2.85
C SER A 112 -3.62 -19.76 -3.74
N SER A 113 -4.33 -19.50 -4.84
CA SER A 113 -3.96 -18.50 -5.83
C SER A 113 -3.93 -17.05 -5.29
N GLN A 114 -4.69 -16.79 -4.23
CA GLN A 114 -4.75 -15.47 -3.60
C GLN A 114 -3.66 -15.26 -2.54
N TYR A 115 -3.24 -16.33 -1.84
CA TYR A 115 -2.40 -16.23 -0.64
C TYR A 115 -1.01 -16.82 -0.81
N LEU A 116 -0.83 -17.79 -1.71
CA LEU A 116 0.44 -18.46 -1.89
C LEU A 116 1.20 -17.98 -3.14
N ASN A 117 2.44 -18.45 -3.28
CA ASN A 117 3.22 -18.15 -4.49
C ASN A 117 2.65 -18.93 -5.70
N ILE A 118 3.01 -18.48 -6.89
CA ILE A 118 2.50 -19.05 -8.15
C ILE A 118 2.85 -20.54 -8.29
N TRP A 119 4.03 -20.96 -7.86
CA TRP A 119 4.46 -22.36 -7.95
C TRP A 119 3.61 -23.29 -7.08
N SER A 120 3.29 -22.85 -5.85
CA SER A 120 2.38 -23.60 -4.96
C SER A 120 0.99 -23.74 -5.58
N SER A 121 0.46 -22.69 -6.18
CA SER A 121 -0.83 -22.73 -6.86
C SER A 121 -0.81 -23.66 -8.07
N VAL A 122 0.26 -23.65 -8.86
CA VAL A 122 0.44 -24.57 -10.01
C VAL A 122 0.49 -26.03 -9.54
N ILE A 123 1.23 -26.33 -8.47
CA ILE A 123 1.30 -27.67 -7.91
C ILE A 123 -0.08 -28.16 -7.47
N LEU A 124 -0.85 -27.32 -6.78
CA LEU A 124 -2.19 -27.67 -6.31
C LEU A 124 -3.19 -27.83 -7.47
N VAL A 125 -3.08 -27.03 -8.53
CA VAL A 125 -3.88 -27.21 -9.76
C VAL A 125 -3.58 -28.56 -10.42
N ILE A 126 -2.30 -28.87 -10.60
CA ILE A 126 -1.90 -30.17 -11.18
C ILE A 126 -2.42 -31.33 -10.34
N LEU A 127 -2.27 -31.25 -9.01
CA LEU A 127 -2.79 -32.26 -8.08
C LEU A 127 -4.31 -32.42 -8.25
N THR A 128 -5.06 -31.32 -8.29
CA THR A 128 -6.52 -31.34 -8.44
C THR A 128 -6.93 -32.00 -9.77
N VAL A 129 -6.28 -31.65 -10.88
CA VAL A 129 -6.56 -32.21 -12.19
C VAL A 129 -6.26 -33.73 -12.24
N LEU A 130 -5.13 -34.15 -11.68
CA LEU A 130 -4.79 -35.58 -11.61
C LEU A 130 -5.80 -36.37 -10.78
N LEU A 131 -6.24 -35.83 -9.65
CA LEU A 131 -7.23 -36.46 -8.80
C LEU A 131 -8.64 -36.45 -9.42
N LEU A 132 -9.01 -35.42 -10.18
CA LEU A 132 -10.24 -35.42 -10.98
C LEU A 132 -10.22 -36.51 -12.06
N LEU A 133 -9.08 -36.66 -12.76
CA LEU A 133 -8.91 -37.75 -13.73
C LEU A 133 -9.02 -39.11 -13.05
N LEU A 134 -8.42 -39.28 -11.86
CA LEU A 134 -8.56 -40.51 -11.10
C LEU A 134 -10.03 -40.80 -10.75
N LEU A 135 -10.77 -39.82 -10.28
CA LEU A 135 -12.19 -39.95 -9.96
C LEU A 135 -13.08 -40.21 -11.18
N THR A 136 -12.63 -39.90 -12.40
CA THR A 136 -13.37 -40.24 -13.64
C THR A 136 -13.39 -41.71 -13.90
N PHE A 137 -12.30 -42.43 -13.58
CA PHE A 137 -12.17 -43.87 -13.87
C PHE A 137 -12.43 -44.77 -12.66
N PHE A 138 -12.20 -44.24 -11.44
CA PHE A 138 -12.28 -45.02 -10.21
C PHE A 138 -13.16 -44.31 -9.19
N TYR A 139 -14.35 -44.84 -8.90
CA TYR A 139 -15.26 -44.38 -7.88
C TYR A 139 -16.29 -45.44 -7.52
N PHE A 140 -16.88 -45.33 -6.33
CA PHE A 140 -18.08 -46.08 -5.98
C PHE A 140 -19.31 -45.37 -6.57
N GLU A 141 -20.32 -46.14 -6.97
CA GLU A 141 -21.54 -45.59 -7.51
C GLU A 141 -22.18 -44.54 -6.61
N LEU A 142 -22.90 -43.62 -7.21
CA LEU A 142 -23.61 -42.57 -6.47
C LEU A 142 -24.67 -43.25 -5.59
N PRO A 143 -24.71 -42.93 -4.27
CA PRO A 143 -25.74 -43.44 -3.37
C PRO A 143 -27.14 -43.16 -3.93
N HIS A 144 -28.02 -44.15 -3.91
CA HIS A 144 -29.41 -44.03 -4.36
C HIS A 144 -30.36 -44.86 -3.47
N PRO A 145 -31.64 -44.49 -3.34
CA PRO A 145 -32.65 -45.34 -2.67
C PRO A 145 -33.18 -46.41 -3.62
N GLY A 146 -33.03 -47.68 -3.25
CA GLY A 146 -33.65 -48.81 -3.98
C GLY A 146 -32.93 -49.22 -5.25
N GLU A 147 -33.68 -49.79 -6.20
CA GLU A 147 -33.14 -50.42 -7.45
C GLU A 147 -32.89 -49.44 -8.60
N LEU A 148 -33.05 -48.13 -8.39
CA LEU A 148 -32.84 -47.11 -9.42
C LEU A 148 -31.33 -46.80 -9.56
N HIS A 149 -30.70 -47.32 -10.63
CA HIS A 149 -29.32 -46.99 -10.95
C HIS A 149 -29.24 -45.68 -11.75
N PHE A 150 -28.52 -44.69 -11.23
CA PHE A 150 -28.20 -43.46 -11.97
C PHE A 150 -27.03 -43.72 -12.93
N HIS A 151 -27.32 -43.90 -14.21
CA HIS A 151 -26.30 -43.96 -15.25
C HIS A 151 -26.20 -42.63 -15.99
N ALA A 152 -25.12 -41.89 -15.73
CA ALA A 152 -24.80 -40.74 -16.57
C ALA A 152 -24.30 -41.24 -17.96
N PRO A 153 -24.72 -40.60 -19.06
CA PRO A 153 -24.16 -40.93 -20.37
C PRO A 153 -22.65 -40.73 -20.40
N ASP A 154 -21.93 -41.61 -21.16
CA ASP A 154 -20.44 -41.59 -21.18
C ASP A 154 -19.85 -40.24 -21.53
N TYR A 155 -20.46 -39.50 -22.45
CA TYR A 155 -19.98 -38.17 -22.80
C TYR A 155 -20.08 -37.18 -21.63
N TYR A 156 -21.02 -37.35 -20.70
CA TYR A 156 -21.16 -36.54 -19.51
C TYR A 156 -20.03 -36.80 -18.51
N LEU A 157 -19.62 -38.04 -18.37
CA LEU A 157 -18.50 -38.44 -17.49
C LEU A 157 -17.18 -37.80 -17.91
N TYR A 158 -16.98 -37.54 -19.20
CA TYR A 158 -15.78 -36.82 -19.68
C TYR A 158 -15.97 -35.32 -19.72
N ALA A 159 -17.19 -34.82 -19.97
CA ALA A 159 -17.47 -33.40 -20.04
C ALA A 159 -17.32 -32.69 -18.68
N ILE A 160 -17.75 -33.36 -17.58
CA ILE A 160 -17.68 -32.79 -16.23
C ILE A 160 -16.23 -32.43 -15.80
N PRO A 161 -15.25 -33.35 -15.81
CA PRO A 161 -13.89 -33.06 -15.41
C PRO A 161 -13.22 -32.03 -16.34
N ILE A 162 -13.53 -32.01 -17.63
CA ILE A 162 -13.04 -31.00 -18.56
C ILE A 162 -13.56 -29.63 -18.19
N SER A 163 -14.88 -29.49 -17.94
CA SER A 163 -15.49 -28.22 -17.59
C SER A 163 -14.97 -27.68 -16.24
N ILE A 164 -14.81 -28.57 -15.24
CA ILE A 164 -14.24 -28.19 -13.93
C ILE A 164 -12.78 -27.75 -14.10
N THR A 165 -12.00 -28.42 -14.92
CA THR A 165 -10.59 -28.06 -15.19
C THR A 165 -10.48 -26.71 -15.86
N ILE A 166 -11.32 -26.43 -16.88
CA ILE A 166 -11.35 -25.11 -17.52
C ILE A 166 -11.72 -24.02 -16.51
N GLY A 167 -12.76 -24.25 -15.70
CA GLY A 167 -13.17 -23.33 -14.64
C GLY A 167 -12.07 -23.12 -13.58
N LEU A 168 -11.38 -24.18 -13.17
CA LEU A 168 -10.26 -24.14 -12.23
C LEU A 168 -9.12 -23.26 -12.76
N ILE A 169 -8.68 -23.50 -14.01
CA ILE A 169 -7.59 -22.72 -14.63
C ILE A 169 -7.96 -21.23 -14.69
N PHE A 170 -9.19 -20.95 -15.13
CA PHE A 170 -9.69 -19.56 -15.19
C PHE A 170 -9.72 -18.89 -13.83
N LEU A 171 -10.29 -19.55 -12.81
CA LEU A 171 -10.41 -19.00 -11.46
C LEU A 171 -9.05 -18.81 -10.79
N VAL A 172 -8.10 -19.74 -10.98
CA VAL A 172 -6.75 -19.62 -10.44
C VAL A 172 -5.99 -18.50 -11.13
N TYR A 173 -6.07 -18.37 -12.47
CA TYR A 173 -5.48 -17.23 -13.19
C TYR A 173 -6.00 -15.89 -12.69
N PHE A 174 -7.32 -15.78 -12.54
CA PHE A 174 -7.96 -14.57 -12.02
C PHE A 174 -7.54 -14.30 -10.56
N GLY A 175 -7.52 -15.34 -9.71
CA GLY A 175 -7.11 -15.25 -8.32
C GLY A 175 -5.66 -14.79 -8.16
N VAL A 176 -4.72 -15.29 -8.95
CA VAL A 176 -3.32 -14.86 -8.95
C VAL A 176 -3.21 -13.38 -9.35
N LYS A 177 -3.91 -13.00 -10.44
CA LYS A 177 -3.87 -11.61 -10.92
C LYS A 177 -4.45 -10.64 -9.89
N PHE A 178 -5.63 -10.93 -9.37
CA PHE A 178 -6.31 -10.12 -8.37
C PHE A 178 -5.52 -10.05 -7.05
N GLY A 179 -5.01 -11.19 -6.58
CA GLY A 179 -4.20 -11.26 -5.36
C GLY A 179 -2.90 -10.45 -5.49
N THR A 180 -2.27 -10.44 -6.67
CA THR A 180 -1.07 -9.63 -6.92
C THR A 180 -1.40 -8.14 -6.90
N GLU A 181 -2.47 -7.72 -7.56
CA GLU A 181 -2.91 -6.33 -7.59
C GLU A 181 -3.28 -5.82 -6.19
N SER A 182 -4.02 -6.62 -5.41
CA SER A 182 -4.40 -6.30 -4.03
C SER A 182 -3.17 -6.12 -3.13
N ARG A 183 -2.16 -6.99 -3.25
CA ARG A 183 -0.89 -6.87 -2.50
C ARG A 183 -0.10 -5.61 -2.87
N ILE A 184 -0.07 -5.25 -4.15
CA ILE A 184 0.58 -4.01 -4.61
C ILE A 184 -0.09 -2.79 -3.99
N ARG A 185 -1.42 -2.74 -4.02
CA ARG A 185 -2.20 -1.64 -3.40
C ARG A 185 -1.96 -1.54 -1.89
N LYS A 186 -1.97 -2.68 -1.20
CA LYS A 186 -1.72 -2.71 0.25
C LYS A 186 -0.33 -2.17 0.60
N ARG A 187 0.72 -2.62 -0.08
CA ARG A 187 2.08 -2.12 0.15
C ARG A 187 2.23 -0.62 -0.10
N ALA A 188 1.59 -0.13 -1.16
CA ALA A 188 1.59 1.29 -1.45
C ALA A 188 0.91 2.08 -0.32
N TYR A 189 -0.21 1.58 0.19
CA TYR A 189 -0.93 2.19 1.31
C TYR A 189 -0.11 2.18 2.61
N ASP A 190 0.49 1.04 2.96
CA ASP A 190 1.36 0.90 4.13
C ASP A 190 2.54 1.89 4.06
N LYS A 191 3.10 2.09 2.84
CA LYS A 191 4.20 3.05 2.64
C LYS A 191 3.75 4.50 2.79
N ILE A 192 2.54 4.83 2.36
CA ILE A 192 1.97 6.17 2.59
C ILE A 192 1.82 6.42 4.09
N GLN A 193 1.28 5.47 4.85
CA GLN A 193 1.12 5.61 6.30
C GLN A 193 2.46 5.78 7.02
N GLU A 194 3.49 4.99 6.64
CA GLU A 194 4.84 5.13 7.19
C GLU A 194 5.41 6.54 6.97
N ILE A 195 5.26 7.06 5.75
CA ILE A 195 5.75 8.40 5.39
C ILE A 195 5.01 9.48 6.18
N MET A 196 3.69 9.39 6.27
CA MET A 196 2.86 10.34 7.01
C MET A 196 3.17 10.32 8.52
N ALA A 197 3.36 9.13 9.10
CA ALA A 197 3.75 8.98 10.50
C ALA A 197 5.11 9.65 10.77
N LYS A 198 6.09 9.45 9.89
CA LYS A 198 7.41 10.08 10.01
C LYS A 198 7.37 11.59 9.84
N GLU A 199 6.52 12.11 8.95
CA GLU A 199 6.33 13.54 8.79
C GLU A 199 5.71 14.18 10.04
N ASN A 200 4.67 13.53 10.61
CA ASN A 200 4.06 13.99 11.85
C ASN A 200 5.06 13.98 13.02
N GLU A 201 5.94 12.97 13.09
CA GLU A 201 7.02 12.91 14.08
C GLU A 201 7.98 14.10 13.91
N LEU A 202 8.42 14.38 12.68
CA LEU A 202 9.29 15.53 12.39
C LEU A 202 8.63 16.89 12.70
N LEU A 203 7.34 17.02 12.39
CA LEU A 203 6.57 18.22 12.74
C LEU A 203 6.48 18.40 14.26
N SER A 204 6.22 17.34 15.01
CA SER A 204 6.18 17.36 16.47
C SER A 204 7.54 17.74 17.08
N LEU A 205 8.62 17.14 16.59
CA LEU A 205 9.99 17.48 17.02
C LEU A 205 10.35 18.92 16.69
N GLY A 206 9.96 19.40 15.50
CA GLY A 206 10.14 20.80 15.11
C GLY A 206 9.40 21.76 16.02
N GLY A 207 8.15 21.46 16.39
CA GLY A 207 7.36 22.25 17.35
C GLY A 207 8.02 22.32 18.73
N GLN A 208 8.48 21.18 19.24
CA GLN A 208 9.18 21.13 20.53
C GLN A 208 10.51 21.92 20.49
N ALA A 209 11.28 21.79 19.43
CA ALA A 209 12.54 22.52 19.25
C ALA A 209 12.33 24.04 19.22
N ALA A 210 11.28 24.51 18.56
CA ALA A 210 10.97 25.94 18.51
C ALA A 210 10.44 26.49 19.84
N ALA A 211 9.57 25.72 20.54
CA ALA A 211 9.13 26.09 21.89
C ALA A 211 10.31 26.15 22.86
N ALA A 212 11.25 25.20 22.77
CA ALA A 212 12.47 25.22 23.55
C ALA A 212 13.36 26.44 23.19
N ALA A 213 13.54 26.71 21.89
CA ALA A 213 14.30 27.89 21.45
C ALA A 213 13.70 29.20 21.90
N HIS A 214 12.37 29.35 21.91
CA HIS A 214 11.68 30.52 22.44
C HIS A 214 11.89 30.67 23.96
N SER A 215 11.69 29.56 24.69
CA SER A 215 11.86 29.55 26.17
C SER A 215 13.30 29.82 26.62
N LEU A 216 14.30 29.39 25.84
CA LEU A 216 15.72 29.62 26.10
C LEU A 216 16.19 31.01 25.58
N GLY A 217 15.55 31.54 24.57
CA GLY A 217 15.89 32.81 23.96
C GLY A 217 15.72 34.00 24.94
N THR A 218 14.68 33.97 25.77
CA THR A 218 14.40 35.03 26.78
C THR A 218 15.51 35.12 27.84
N PRO A 219 15.89 34.04 28.57
CA PRO A 219 16.96 34.12 29.56
C PRO A 219 18.34 34.42 28.92
N LEU A 220 18.60 33.90 27.71
CA LEU A 220 19.84 34.20 27.01
C LEU A 220 19.95 35.67 26.60
N SER A 221 18.84 36.29 26.20
CA SER A 221 18.78 37.74 25.91
C SER A 221 19.06 38.56 27.14
N THR A 222 18.55 38.16 28.31
CA THR A 222 18.82 38.81 29.58
C THR A 222 20.31 38.73 29.94
N ILE A 223 20.90 37.51 29.82
CA ILE A 223 22.33 37.30 30.03
C ILE A 223 23.16 38.20 29.11
N LEU A 224 22.79 38.29 27.82
CA LEU A 224 23.52 39.12 26.86
C LEU A 224 23.45 40.61 27.17
N ILE A 225 22.30 41.09 27.65
CA ILE A 225 22.13 42.50 28.06
C ILE A 225 23.03 42.81 29.26
N THR A 226 22.96 41.95 30.30
CA THR A 226 23.78 42.14 31.53
C THR A 226 25.30 42.07 31.23
N LEU A 227 25.71 41.14 30.34
CA LEU A 227 27.10 41.05 29.91
C LEU A 227 27.57 42.31 29.17
N LYS A 228 26.72 42.91 28.34
CA LYS A 228 27.04 44.15 27.65
C LYS A 228 27.11 45.37 28.60
N GLU A 229 26.30 45.37 29.65
CA GLU A 229 26.37 46.41 30.72
C GLU A 229 27.69 46.29 31.49
N LEU A 230 28.03 45.09 31.97
CA LEU A 230 29.31 44.84 32.65
C LEU A 230 30.52 45.14 31.77
N GLN A 231 30.45 44.90 30.46
CA GLN A 231 31.50 45.25 29.51
C GLN A 231 31.68 46.76 29.37
N LYS A 232 30.62 47.56 29.55
CA LYS A 232 30.69 49.02 29.58
C LYS A 232 31.29 49.56 30.87
N GLU A 233 30.96 48.95 32.02
CA GLU A 233 31.44 49.37 33.34
C GLU A 233 32.94 49.06 33.52
N HIS A 234 33.41 47.88 33.05
CA HIS A 234 34.78 47.43 33.23
C HIS A 234 35.69 47.63 32.02
N LYS A 235 35.47 48.71 31.25
CA LYS A 235 36.24 49.03 30.03
C LYS A 235 37.76 49.17 30.25
N HIS A 236 38.19 49.54 31.46
CA HIS A 236 39.58 49.87 31.81
C HIS A 236 40.37 48.71 32.44
N ASP A 237 39.71 47.58 32.73
CA ASP A 237 40.37 46.37 33.26
C ASP A 237 40.56 45.34 32.15
N GLU A 238 41.79 45.28 31.63
CA GLU A 238 42.09 44.39 30.48
C GLU A 238 41.84 42.89 30.75
N LYS A 239 41.93 42.45 31.99
CA LYS A 239 41.73 41.05 32.35
C LYS A 239 40.27 40.67 32.35
N ILE A 240 39.44 41.49 33.01
CA ILE A 240 37.98 41.33 33.06
C ILE A 240 37.37 41.51 31.65
N LYS A 241 37.88 42.46 30.88
CA LYS A 241 37.42 42.72 29.51
C LYS A 241 37.54 41.50 28.60
N LYS A 242 38.69 40.79 28.65
CA LYS A 242 38.87 39.55 27.83
C LYS A 242 37.87 38.48 28.20
N ASP A 243 37.58 38.28 29.46
CA ASP A 243 36.62 37.28 29.94
C ASP A 243 35.17 37.68 29.53
N LEU A 244 34.82 38.94 29.62
CA LEU A 244 33.52 39.45 29.18
C LEU A 244 33.35 39.37 27.67
N ASP A 245 34.37 39.68 26.88
CA ASP A 245 34.33 39.55 25.42
C ASP A 245 34.11 38.07 25.00
N LEU A 246 34.73 37.12 25.71
CA LEU A 246 34.51 35.71 25.50
C LEU A 246 33.08 35.29 25.82
N LEU A 247 32.53 35.72 26.97
CA LEU A 247 31.17 35.41 27.39
C LEU A 247 30.12 36.02 26.45
N VAL A 248 30.30 37.23 25.97
CA VAL A 248 29.44 37.86 24.96
C VAL A 248 29.47 37.05 23.65
N SER A 249 30.67 36.67 23.21
CA SER A 249 30.82 35.90 21.96
C SER A 249 30.12 34.52 22.05
N GLN A 250 30.24 33.82 23.17
CA GLN A 250 29.57 32.52 23.38
C GLN A 250 28.04 32.69 23.52
N SER A 251 27.56 33.73 24.18
CA SER A 251 26.12 34.04 24.28
C SER A 251 25.52 34.32 22.89
N LEU A 252 26.22 35.10 22.04
CA LEU A 252 25.82 35.35 20.67
C LEU A 252 25.78 34.04 19.85
N ARG A 253 26.77 33.18 20.01
CA ARG A 253 26.83 31.86 19.34
C ARG A 253 25.65 30.99 19.77
N CYS A 254 25.32 30.92 21.05
CA CYS A 254 24.13 30.20 21.54
C CYS A 254 22.83 30.77 20.94
N ASN A 255 22.72 32.10 20.86
CA ASN A 255 21.55 32.74 20.24
C ASN A 255 21.43 32.40 18.73
N ASP A 256 22.53 32.34 18.00
CA ASP A 256 22.54 31.92 16.58
C ASP A 256 22.17 30.47 16.40
N ILE A 257 22.59 29.58 17.31
CA ILE A 257 22.17 28.16 17.30
C ILE A 257 20.68 28.06 17.58
N LEU A 258 20.15 28.76 18.58
CA LEU A 258 18.72 28.78 18.88
C LEU A 258 17.89 29.35 17.72
N LYS A 259 18.36 30.44 17.08
CA LYS A 259 17.73 30.96 15.87
C LYS A 259 17.70 29.94 14.74
N LYS A 260 18.80 29.22 14.51
CA LYS A 260 18.84 28.15 13.48
C LYS A 260 17.89 27.01 13.82
N LEU A 261 17.73 26.63 15.08
CA LEU A 261 16.73 25.63 15.53
C LEU A 261 15.30 26.14 15.37
N SER A 262 15.07 27.45 15.63
CA SER A 262 13.77 28.10 15.44
C SER A 262 13.43 28.41 13.98
N LEU A 263 14.43 28.51 13.10
CA LEU A 263 14.27 28.72 11.66
C LEU A 263 13.85 27.43 10.89
N ASN A 264 13.49 26.35 11.59
CA ASN A 264 12.75 25.28 10.97
C ASN A 264 11.42 25.87 10.47
N PRO A 265 11.12 25.86 9.17
CA PRO A 265 10.01 26.62 8.56
C PRO A 265 8.61 26.25 9.06
N ASN A 266 8.51 25.33 10.00
CA ASN A 266 7.25 24.79 10.50
C ASN A 266 6.77 25.37 11.84
N VAL A 267 7.46 26.38 12.44
CA VAL A 267 7.06 26.92 13.73
C VAL A 267 7.15 28.43 13.72
N LYS A 268 6.14 29.08 13.14
CA LYS A 268 5.67 30.41 13.53
C LYS A 268 4.28 30.25 14.14
N ASP A 269 4.25 30.07 15.45
CA ASP A 269 3.05 29.73 16.22
C ASP A 269 1.98 30.78 16.32
N GLU A 270 2.22 32.02 15.97
CA GLU A 270 1.20 33.08 15.99
C GLU A 270 0.36 33.18 14.69
N PHE A 271 0.75 32.44 13.62
CA PHE A 271 0.00 32.41 12.35
C PHE A 271 -0.76 31.08 12.13
N LEU A 272 -0.79 30.16 13.08
CA LEU A 272 -1.46 28.86 12.99
C LEU A 272 -3.00 28.95 12.83
N ASN A 273 -3.60 30.11 13.03
CA ASN A 273 -5.03 30.35 12.84
C ASN A 273 -5.38 31.13 11.56
N LEU A 274 -4.41 31.63 10.82
CA LEU A 274 -4.64 32.26 9.51
C LEU A 274 -4.45 31.21 8.43
N GLY A 275 -5.56 30.81 7.78
CA GLY A 275 -5.50 29.87 6.66
C GLY A 275 -4.49 30.36 5.62
N LEU A 276 -3.63 29.43 5.16
CA LEU A 276 -2.65 29.70 4.10
C LEU A 276 -3.30 29.45 2.74
N SER A 277 -2.90 30.20 1.73
CA SER A 277 -3.34 29.94 0.35
C SER A 277 -2.49 28.84 -0.30
N ILE A 278 -2.98 28.21 -1.36
CA ILE A 278 -2.20 27.26 -2.17
C ILE A 278 -0.90 27.91 -2.70
N ASN A 279 -0.93 29.21 -2.99
CA ASN A 279 0.26 29.95 -3.42
C ASN A 279 1.34 29.94 -2.32
N ASP A 280 0.95 30.14 -1.06
CA ASP A 280 1.90 30.15 0.05
C ASP A 280 2.55 28.77 0.25
N TYR A 281 1.77 27.67 0.12
CA TYR A 281 2.31 26.32 0.15
C TYR A 281 3.32 26.06 -0.97
N VAL A 282 2.99 26.45 -2.19
CA VAL A 282 3.88 26.27 -3.35
C VAL A 282 5.17 27.06 -3.16
N GLN A 283 5.09 28.31 -2.69
CA GLN A 283 6.28 29.13 -2.42
C GLN A 283 7.17 28.53 -1.32
N GLU A 284 6.59 28.03 -0.23
CA GLU A 284 7.32 27.38 0.86
C GLU A 284 8.03 26.10 0.37
N ILE A 285 7.33 25.26 -0.38
CA ILE A 285 7.89 24.03 -0.94
C ILE A 285 9.03 24.36 -1.91
N VAL A 286 8.84 25.29 -2.84
CA VAL A 286 9.87 25.68 -3.81
C VAL A 286 11.10 26.25 -3.12
N ARG A 287 10.93 27.10 -2.11
CA ARG A 287 12.05 27.64 -1.33
C ARG A 287 12.91 26.53 -0.72
N SER A 288 12.27 25.47 -0.18
CA SER A 288 12.98 24.32 0.38
C SER A 288 13.80 23.53 -0.67
N PHE A 289 13.37 23.51 -1.93
CA PHE A 289 14.13 22.89 -3.01
C PHE A 289 15.23 23.81 -3.56
N GLN A 290 15.02 25.12 -3.63
CA GLN A 290 16.03 26.09 -4.09
C GLN A 290 17.28 26.09 -3.22
N GLU A 291 17.16 25.81 -1.91
CA GLU A 291 18.32 25.70 -1.00
C GLU A 291 19.24 24.52 -1.33
N ILE A 292 18.73 23.48 -1.97
CA ILE A 292 19.44 22.22 -2.19
C ILE A 292 19.75 22.00 -3.69
N SER A 293 18.92 22.53 -4.58
CA SER A 293 18.97 22.31 -6.02
C SER A 293 19.67 23.47 -6.75
N LYS A 294 20.48 23.13 -7.76
CA LYS A 294 21.08 24.10 -8.67
C LYS A 294 20.15 24.52 -9.82
N LYS A 295 18.95 23.94 -9.91
CA LYS A 295 17.99 24.18 -10.99
C LYS A 295 17.20 25.46 -10.77
N LYS A 296 16.73 26.04 -11.86
CA LYS A 296 15.97 27.30 -11.85
C LYS A 296 14.49 27.03 -11.70
N PHE A 297 13.89 27.55 -10.63
CA PHE A 297 12.45 27.52 -10.37
C PHE A 297 11.82 28.85 -10.77
N ILE A 298 10.79 28.81 -11.60
CA ILE A 298 10.01 29.96 -12.05
C ILE A 298 8.59 29.78 -11.53
N ILE A 299 8.12 30.68 -10.67
CA ILE A 299 6.74 30.69 -10.18
C ILE A 299 6.01 31.84 -10.85
N ASP A 300 4.93 31.55 -11.53
CA ASP A 300 4.03 32.55 -12.13
C ASP A 300 2.65 32.47 -11.47
N SER A 301 2.33 33.48 -10.68
CA SER A 301 1.04 33.64 -9.97
C SER A 301 0.21 34.81 -10.54
N THR A 302 0.50 35.29 -11.74
CA THR A 302 -0.20 36.45 -12.33
C THR A 302 -1.69 36.23 -12.53
N GLN A 303 -2.12 34.97 -12.70
CA GLN A 303 -3.52 34.56 -12.85
C GLN A 303 -4.15 34.07 -11.53
N PHE A 304 -3.45 34.21 -10.40
CA PHE A 304 -3.95 33.82 -9.08
C PHE A 304 -4.73 34.97 -8.45
N LYS A 305 -5.99 35.17 -8.88
CA LYS A 305 -6.83 36.31 -8.50
C LYS A 305 -7.65 36.09 -7.23
N ASN A 306 -7.91 34.85 -6.85
CA ASN A 306 -8.77 34.51 -5.72
C ASN A 306 -7.95 33.75 -4.67
N HIS A 307 -7.66 34.40 -3.57
CA HIS A 307 -6.92 33.82 -2.43
C HIS A 307 -7.89 33.08 -1.51
N ILE A 308 -7.94 31.77 -1.62
CA ILE A 308 -8.72 30.92 -0.73
C ILE A 308 -7.78 30.48 0.39
N ASN A 309 -8.14 30.80 1.61
CA ASN A 309 -7.46 30.32 2.78
C ASN A 309 -7.94 28.90 3.10
N ILE A 310 -7.02 27.98 3.18
CA ILE A 310 -7.25 26.57 3.53
C ILE A 310 -6.57 26.25 4.86
N ARG A 311 -7.12 25.33 5.62
CA ARG A 311 -6.44 24.83 6.82
C ARG A 311 -5.14 24.14 6.40
N LYS A 312 -4.15 24.12 7.30
CA LYS A 312 -2.89 23.43 7.02
C LYS A 312 -3.15 21.93 6.87
N SER A 313 -3.08 21.45 5.63
CA SER A 313 -3.23 20.02 5.29
C SER A 313 -1.85 19.45 4.94
N SER A 314 -1.37 18.52 5.76
CA SER A 314 -0.13 17.78 5.50
C SER A 314 -0.20 16.99 4.20
N GLU A 315 -1.39 16.47 3.87
CA GLU A 315 -1.61 15.72 2.62
C GLU A 315 -1.43 16.60 1.37
N ILE A 316 -1.94 17.84 1.39
CA ILE A 316 -1.78 18.77 0.26
C ILE A 316 -0.31 19.14 0.10
N VAL A 317 0.36 19.53 1.21
CA VAL A 317 1.79 19.88 1.19
C VAL A 317 2.62 18.72 0.66
N TYR A 318 2.39 17.51 1.17
CA TYR A 318 3.14 16.33 0.79
C TYR A 318 2.85 15.90 -0.66
N GLY A 319 1.60 16.01 -1.09
CA GLY A 319 1.18 15.75 -2.46
C GLY A 319 1.87 16.68 -3.46
N LEU A 320 1.84 18.00 -3.21
CA LEU A 320 2.53 19.01 -4.02
C LEU A 320 4.05 18.80 -4.01
N ARG A 321 4.64 18.53 -2.84
CA ARG A 321 6.08 18.27 -2.71
C ARG A 321 6.54 17.06 -3.54
N ASN A 322 5.73 16.00 -3.65
CA ASN A 322 6.05 14.86 -4.50
C ASN A 322 6.12 15.24 -5.98
N PHE A 323 5.20 16.04 -6.48
CA PHE A 323 5.21 16.46 -7.89
C PHE A 323 6.31 17.48 -8.19
N ILE A 324 6.51 18.48 -7.31
CA ILE A 324 7.62 19.44 -7.43
C ILE A 324 8.97 18.73 -7.32
N GLY A 325 9.09 17.75 -6.41
CA GLY A 325 10.29 16.92 -6.27
C GLY A 325 10.57 16.04 -7.49
N ASN A 326 9.53 15.50 -8.13
CA ASN A 326 9.67 14.77 -9.39
C ASN A 326 10.11 15.71 -10.52
N ALA A 327 9.51 16.90 -10.66
CA ALA A 327 9.94 17.90 -11.62
C ALA A 327 11.41 18.28 -11.39
N ASN A 328 11.82 18.52 -10.13
CA ASN A 328 13.22 18.80 -9.79
C ASN A 328 14.16 17.64 -10.15
N LYS A 329 13.72 16.40 -9.99
CA LYS A 329 14.53 15.22 -10.29
C LYS A 329 14.72 15.00 -11.78
N PHE A 330 13.69 15.16 -12.58
CA PHE A 330 13.66 14.78 -13.99
C PHE A 330 13.90 15.95 -14.96
N SER A 331 13.74 17.22 -14.53
CA SER A 331 14.10 18.38 -15.35
C SER A 331 15.58 18.40 -15.71
N ASN A 332 15.93 19.06 -16.80
CA ASN A 332 17.30 19.38 -17.13
C ASN A 332 17.81 20.58 -16.34
N GLU A 333 17.21 21.75 -16.52
CA GLU A 333 17.63 23.00 -15.87
C GLU A 333 16.46 23.81 -15.30
N ASN A 334 15.27 23.77 -15.92
CA ASN A 334 14.19 24.69 -15.61
C ASN A 334 12.93 23.94 -15.13
N ILE A 335 12.28 24.53 -14.12
CA ILE A 335 11.00 24.07 -13.58
C ILE A 335 10.10 25.29 -13.50
N ALA A 336 8.93 25.25 -14.17
CA ALA A 336 7.95 26.31 -14.16
C ALA A 336 6.68 25.86 -13.42
N ILE A 337 6.19 26.69 -12.52
CA ILE A 337 4.97 26.45 -11.74
C ILE A 337 4.03 27.61 -11.97
N PHE A 338 2.88 27.32 -12.59
CA PHE A 338 1.84 28.30 -12.84
C PHE A 338 0.70 28.11 -11.85
N LEU A 339 0.25 29.20 -11.27
CA LEU A 339 -0.85 29.24 -10.33
C LEU A 339 -2.00 30.03 -10.94
N GLU A 340 -3.13 29.37 -11.09
CA GLU A 340 -4.35 29.97 -11.62
C GLU A 340 -5.48 29.80 -10.59
N SER A 341 -6.21 30.86 -10.30
CA SER A 341 -7.40 30.81 -9.44
C SER A 341 -8.49 31.73 -9.97
N ASP A 342 -9.67 31.18 -10.18
CA ASP A 342 -10.89 31.89 -10.50
C ASP A 342 -11.94 31.70 -9.39
N LYS A 343 -13.19 32.20 -9.58
CA LYS A 343 -14.27 32.08 -8.59
C LYS A 343 -14.69 30.64 -8.29
N LYS A 344 -14.41 29.69 -9.18
CA LYS A 344 -14.88 28.30 -9.10
C LYS A 344 -13.76 27.31 -8.84
N ASN A 345 -12.57 27.54 -9.40
CA ASN A 345 -11.49 26.55 -9.42
C ASN A 345 -10.15 27.20 -9.06
N THR A 346 -9.31 26.41 -8.42
CA THR A 346 -7.90 26.70 -8.21
C THR A 346 -7.07 25.62 -8.89
N LYS A 347 -6.01 26.02 -9.62
CA LYS A 347 -5.13 25.10 -10.36
C LYS A 347 -3.67 25.40 -10.03
N VAL A 348 -2.90 24.33 -9.93
CA VAL A 348 -1.44 24.34 -9.90
C VAL A 348 -0.94 23.53 -11.08
N ILE A 349 -0.14 24.15 -11.94
CA ILE A 349 0.42 23.51 -13.14
C ILE A 349 1.93 23.47 -12.94
N ILE A 350 2.50 22.27 -12.91
CA ILE A 350 3.94 22.02 -12.70
C ILE A 350 4.50 21.50 -14.03
N CYS A 351 5.42 22.24 -14.63
CA CYS A 351 6.09 21.91 -15.89
C CYS A 351 7.58 21.74 -15.67
N ASP A 352 8.20 20.81 -16.37
CA ASP A 352 9.66 20.67 -16.43
C ASP A 352 10.16 20.65 -17.89
N ASP A 353 11.47 20.78 -18.07
CA ASP A 353 12.17 20.69 -19.33
C ASP A 353 12.87 19.33 -19.53
N GLY A 354 12.39 18.30 -18.86
CA GLY A 354 12.92 16.93 -18.93
C GLY A 354 12.41 16.14 -20.14
N PRO A 355 12.58 14.80 -20.12
CA PRO A 355 12.18 13.93 -21.23
C PRO A 355 10.66 13.77 -21.38
N GLY A 356 9.87 14.27 -20.41
CA GLY A 356 8.42 14.10 -20.39
C GLY A 356 7.97 12.70 -19.95
N PHE A 357 6.66 12.47 -19.99
CA PHE A 357 6.07 11.18 -19.73
C PHE A 357 6.05 10.31 -21.00
N PRO A 358 6.31 8.99 -20.91
CA PRO A 358 6.12 8.06 -22.02
C PRO A 358 4.69 8.08 -22.55
N LYS A 359 4.53 8.17 -23.87
CA LYS A 359 3.21 8.27 -24.51
C LYS A 359 2.29 7.09 -24.19
N ASP A 360 2.83 5.87 -24.13
CA ASP A 360 2.10 4.66 -23.80
C ASP A 360 1.48 4.68 -22.40
N LEU A 361 2.12 5.38 -21.43
CA LEU A 361 1.59 5.54 -20.08
C LEU A 361 0.52 6.63 -19.99
N ILE A 362 0.62 7.68 -20.82
CA ILE A 362 -0.41 8.72 -20.93
C ILE A 362 -1.66 8.13 -21.58
N ASP A 363 -1.52 7.48 -22.73
CA ASP A 363 -2.63 6.95 -23.53
C ASP A 363 -3.41 5.86 -22.79
N LYS A 364 -2.73 5.06 -21.97
CA LYS A 364 -3.36 4.02 -21.15
C LYS A 364 -3.85 4.54 -19.78
N HIS A 365 -3.75 5.82 -19.50
CA HIS A 365 -4.10 6.44 -18.20
C HIS A 365 -3.46 5.77 -16.98
N ARG A 366 -2.25 5.22 -17.14
CA ARG A 366 -1.55 4.47 -16.09
C ARG A 366 -0.65 5.33 -15.21
N LEU A 367 -0.44 6.59 -15.53
CA LEU A 367 0.33 7.52 -14.71
C LEU A 367 -0.36 7.73 -13.36
N GLY A 368 0.41 7.57 -12.29
CA GLY A 368 -0.13 7.59 -10.93
C GLY A 368 -0.60 6.24 -10.41
N GLU A 369 -0.43 5.13 -11.14
CA GLU A 369 -0.49 3.78 -10.57
C GLU A 369 0.80 3.45 -9.79
N PRO A 370 0.73 2.61 -8.75
CA PRO A 370 1.91 2.25 -7.97
C PRO A 370 2.91 1.42 -8.80
N TYR A 371 4.20 1.63 -8.54
CA TYR A 371 5.32 0.88 -9.14
C TYR A 371 5.47 0.97 -10.67
N ILE A 372 4.91 2.00 -11.30
CA ILE A 372 5.19 2.23 -12.72
C ILE A 372 6.65 2.65 -12.87
N ARG A 373 7.39 1.90 -13.68
CA ARG A 373 8.75 2.19 -14.09
C ARG A 373 8.78 2.35 -15.61
N THR A 374 9.49 3.33 -16.10
CA THR A 374 9.83 3.42 -17.52
C THR A 374 10.87 2.33 -17.85
N THR A 375 10.64 1.59 -18.92
CA THR A 375 11.33 0.33 -19.29
C THR A 375 12.84 0.48 -19.54
N ASP A 376 13.37 1.69 -19.71
CA ASP A 376 14.76 1.92 -20.13
C ASP A 376 15.79 2.16 -19.00
N GLN A 377 15.41 1.93 -17.74
CA GLN A 377 16.29 2.32 -16.62
C GLN A 377 16.97 1.13 -15.96
N LYS A 378 18.17 0.77 -16.46
CA LYS A 378 19.06 -0.24 -15.88
C LYS A 378 19.68 0.13 -14.50
N ASN A 379 19.51 1.36 -14.00
CA ASN A 379 20.08 1.83 -12.74
C ASN A 379 19.03 2.05 -11.66
N ILE A 380 18.70 1.00 -10.93
CA ILE A 380 17.68 0.95 -9.86
C ILE A 380 17.97 1.91 -8.70
N SER A 381 19.25 2.18 -8.39
CA SER A 381 19.67 3.01 -7.25
C SER A 381 19.43 4.52 -7.43
N LYS A 382 19.36 5.01 -8.67
CA LYS A 382 19.27 6.45 -8.99
C LYS A 382 17.84 7.00 -9.08
N TYR A 383 16.82 6.15 -9.30
CA TYR A 383 15.49 6.60 -9.73
C TYR A 383 14.33 6.30 -8.78
N GLY A 384 14.57 5.65 -7.66
CA GLY A 384 13.56 5.41 -6.62
C GLY A 384 12.52 4.33 -7.02
N LEU A 385 11.58 4.05 -6.10
CA LEU A 385 10.63 2.93 -6.19
C LEU A 385 9.45 3.13 -7.16
N GLY A 386 9.34 4.28 -7.85
CA GLY A 386 8.18 4.59 -8.71
C GLY A 386 6.88 4.87 -7.93
N LEU A 387 6.99 5.24 -6.65
CA LEU A 387 5.84 5.49 -5.78
C LEU A 387 5.50 6.98 -5.65
N GLY A 388 6.42 7.90 -5.95
CA GLY A 388 6.21 9.33 -5.71
C GLY A 388 4.97 9.89 -6.42
N THR A 389 4.80 9.58 -7.70
CA THR A 389 3.64 10.01 -8.49
C THR A 389 2.33 9.42 -7.95
N PHE A 390 2.34 8.13 -7.56
CA PHE A 390 1.19 7.47 -6.95
C PHE A 390 0.83 8.11 -5.60
N ILE A 391 1.81 8.33 -4.72
CA ILE A 391 1.61 8.95 -3.41
C ILE A 391 1.07 10.37 -3.58
N GLY A 392 1.71 11.19 -4.43
CA GLY A 392 1.26 12.55 -4.71
C GLY A 392 -0.18 12.60 -5.22
N LYS A 393 -0.52 11.72 -6.17
CA LYS A 393 -1.88 11.59 -6.69
C LYS A 393 -2.87 11.20 -5.61
N THR A 394 -2.60 10.13 -4.87
CA THR A 394 -3.51 9.60 -3.83
C THR A 394 -3.80 10.63 -2.73
N LEU A 395 -2.77 11.36 -2.27
CA LEU A 395 -2.93 12.36 -1.21
C LEU A 395 -3.76 13.56 -1.68
N LEU A 396 -3.53 14.02 -2.90
CA LEU A 396 -4.26 15.18 -3.43
C LEU A 396 -5.69 14.80 -3.84
N GLU A 397 -5.93 13.61 -4.41
CA GLU A 397 -7.28 13.11 -4.72
C GLU A 397 -8.11 12.89 -3.44
N LYS A 398 -7.49 12.45 -2.34
CA LYS A 398 -8.13 12.37 -1.02
C LYS A 398 -8.63 13.75 -0.54
N ASN A 399 -7.95 14.81 -0.95
CA ASN A 399 -8.33 16.20 -0.72
C ASN A 399 -9.03 16.83 -1.92
N PHE A 400 -9.81 16.04 -2.65
CA PHE A 400 -10.70 16.45 -3.74
C PHE A 400 -10.01 17.10 -4.95
N ALA A 401 -8.70 16.90 -5.13
CA ALA A 401 -8.00 17.33 -6.33
C ALA A 401 -8.29 16.42 -7.52
N ASN A 402 -8.37 16.99 -8.71
CA ASN A 402 -8.31 16.24 -9.96
C ASN A 402 -6.94 16.48 -10.61
N ILE A 403 -6.24 15.39 -10.99
CA ILE A 403 -4.88 15.44 -11.48
C ILE A 403 -4.82 14.92 -12.91
N ILE A 404 -4.21 15.72 -13.78
CA ILE A 404 -4.04 15.41 -15.20
C ILE A 404 -2.55 15.40 -15.52
N PHE A 405 -2.08 14.34 -16.16
CA PHE A 405 -0.72 14.18 -16.63
C PHE A 405 -0.67 14.34 -18.14
N ARG A 406 0.23 15.17 -18.63
CA ARG A 406 0.46 15.36 -20.07
C ARG A 406 1.89 15.85 -20.33
N ASN A 407 2.31 15.88 -21.57
CA ASN A 407 3.58 16.51 -21.95
C ASN A 407 3.32 17.96 -22.37
N SER A 408 4.20 18.84 -21.91
CA SER A 408 4.08 20.29 -22.17
C SER A 408 4.55 20.64 -23.58
N ASN A 409 3.72 21.38 -24.30
CA ASN A 409 4.13 21.91 -25.62
C ASN A 409 5.10 23.09 -25.51
N LYS A 410 5.14 23.78 -24.35
CA LYS A 410 5.98 24.98 -24.14
C LYS A 410 7.35 24.64 -23.58
N PHE A 411 7.44 23.63 -22.69
CA PHE A 411 8.65 23.28 -21.94
C PHE A 411 9.29 21.98 -22.41
N SER A 412 8.70 21.30 -23.39
CA SER A 412 9.19 20.03 -23.98
C SER A 412 9.33 18.86 -23.01
N GLY A 413 8.91 19.00 -21.75
CA GLY A 413 8.97 18.01 -20.70
C GLY A 413 7.61 17.59 -20.16
N ALA A 414 7.58 17.09 -18.92
CA ALA A 414 6.33 16.67 -18.28
C ALA A 414 5.54 17.88 -17.78
N GLU A 415 4.22 17.74 -17.80
CA GLU A 415 3.28 18.71 -17.24
C GLU A 415 2.26 17.98 -16.36
N VAL A 416 2.15 18.40 -15.10
CA VAL A 416 1.17 17.93 -14.14
C VAL A 416 0.22 19.06 -13.80
N VAL A 417 -1.07 18.88 -14.10
CA VAL A 417 -2.13 19.83 -13.78
C VAL A 417 -2.93 19.31 -12.61
N ILE A 418 -2.93 20.04 -11.50
CA ILE A 418 -3.66 19.74 -10.27
C ILE A 418 -4.78 20.77 -10.15
N LYS A 419 -6.02 20.33 -10.11
CA LYS A 419 -7.20 21.20 -10.08
C LYS A 419 -8.10 20.85 -8.91
N TRP A 420 -8.52 21.86 -8.17
CA TRP A 420 -9.55 21.80 -7.13
C TRP A 420 -10.76 22.63 -7.52
N ASN A 421 -11.94 22.21 -7.06
CA ASN A 421 -13.08 23.08 -6.94
C ASN A 421 -12.93 23.89 -5.64
N ASN A 422 -13.13 25.19 -5.69
CA ASN A 422 -12.93 26.07 -4.54
C ASN A 422 -13.84 25.76 -3.36
N LYS A 423 -15.04 25.19 -3.60
CA LYS A 423 -15.94 24.75 -2.54
C LYS A 423 -15.37 23.58 -1.74
N ASP A 424 -14.73 22.65 -2.43
CA ASP A 424 -14.15 21.48 -1.79
C ASP A 424 -12.85 21.83 -1.06
N LEU A 425 -12.09 22.79 -1.59
CA LEU A 425 -10.84 23.25 -1.02
C LEU A 425 -11.01 24.00 0.32
N VAL A 426 -12.13 24.69 0.52
CA VAL A 426 -12.47 25.38 1.80
C VAL A 426 -12.82 24.37 2.89
N ASN A 427 -13.29 23.19 2.54
CA ASN A 427 -13.70 22.14 3.47
C ASN A 427 -12.54 21.21 3.90
N VAL A 428 -11.36 21.37 3.32
CA VAL A 428 -10.14 20.67 3.68
C VAL A 428 -9.49 21.35 4.88
#